data_1639e842a5b4108939ebad3db07bbe40
#
_entry.id   1639e842a5b4108939ebad3db07bbe40
#
_cell.length_a   1.000
_cell.length_b   1.000
_cell.length_c   1.000
_cell.angle_alpha   90.00
_cell.angle_beta   90.00
_cell.angle_gamma   90.00
#
_symmetry.space_group_name_H-M   'P 1'
#
loop_
_entity.id
_entity.type
_entity.pdbx_description
1 polymer ?
#
loop_
_entity_poly.entity_id
_entity_poly.type
_entity_poly.pdbx_seq_one_letter_code
_entity_poly.pdbx_strand_id
1 'polypeptide(L)'
;VKRAGAGVKRAVAAMKPEVGVSETAPGDVSPRLGVSSCLLGQPVRFNGGHSRNRFVSDVLAGYVEWVPVCPEVEIGLGAPRESLHLTSEGQLVSTSGQDHTAAVTALAQRRRTELAGLAGYVVKSRSPSCGRSSVRVHAGGQIVTGNGREVFAERVLAADPLLPAEEEGRLNDPLVREAFVEQVWARARLHRLFGGPWRLRDLIGFHARHKLQLMAHDPVRAHQAGHLVAIAHAGPDDQVRAEYTALFGAAIARRVSRARHCNAMHHAFGLVSDHLDDTRRRDILATIEAYRRGEVPLSVPVTLLRHHADGCSAVYLAAQTYLDPFPAGLGLRNHAPGPSAPSGKSGQSRQSDRAPAPKTAADATKGARG
;
A
#
# COMPACT_ATOMS: atom_id res chain seq x y z
N VAL A 1 -28.81 29.68 1.06
CA VAL A 1 -27.93 28.47 1.10
C VAL A 1 -26.77 28.63 2.10
N LYS A 2 -26.79 29.58 3.05
CA LYS A 2 -25.70 29.85 4.01
C LYS A 2 -25.99 29.44 5.47
N ARG A 3 -27.08 28.72 5.77
CA ARG A 3 -27.45 28.37 7.16
C ARG A 3 -27.32 26.90 7.57
N ALA A 4 -27.04 25.97 6.67
CA ALA A 4 -26.93 24.53 7.01
C ALA A 4 -25.54 24.11 7.50
N GLY A 5 -24.48 24.91 7.26
CA GLY A 5 -23.10 24.54 7.64
C GLY A 5 -22.71 24.80 9.10
N ALA A 6 -23.47 25.59 9.84
CA ALA A 6 -23.14 25.96 11.22
C ALA A 6 -23.61 24.94 12.25
N GLY A 7 -24.64 24.15 11.95
CA GLY A 7 -25.19 23.15 12.87
C GLY A 7 -24.28 21.93 13.05
N VAL A 8 -23.65 21.47 11.96
CA VAL A 8 -22.76 20.30 11.99
C VAL A 8 -21.42 20.61 12.70
N LYS A 9 -20.90 21.83 12.55
CA LYS A 9 -19.70 22.26 13.28
C LYS A 9 -19.93 22.35 14.80
N ARG A 10 -21.14 22.69 15.22
CA ARG A 10 -21.48 22.80 16.66
C ARG A 10 -21.71 21.44 17.32
N ALA A 11 -22.24 20.44 16.60
CA ALA A 11 -22.45 19.09 17.13
C ALA A 11 -21.13 18.32 17.33
N VAL A 12 -20.15 18.54 16.46
CA VAL A 12 -18.81 17.92 16.59
C VAL A 12 -17.97 18.60 17.69
N ALA A 13 -18.15 19.90 17.94
CA ALA A 13 -17.44 20.62 19.00
C ALA A 13 -18.02 20.38 20.42
N ALA A 14 -19.22 19.81 20.54
CA ALA A 14 -19.88 19.59 21.85
C ALA A 14 -19.64 18.18 22.44
N MET A 15 -19.01 17.27 21.70
CA MET A 15 -18.58 15.99 22.25
C MET A 15 -17.21 16.14 22.91
N LYS A 16 -17.18 16.62 24.17
CA LYS A 16 -16.04 16.39 25.04
C LYS A 16 -15.91 14.89 25.25
N PRO A 17 -14.78 14.26 24.92
CA PRO A 17 -14.59 12.84 25.12
C PRO A 17 -14.24 12.57 26.59
N GLU A 18 -15.26 12.39 27.44
CA GLU A 18 -15.14 11.58 28.66
C GLU A 18 -15.36 10.10 28.28
N VAL A 19 -14.67 9.61 27.31
CA VAL A 19 -14.62 8.18 27.01
C VAL A 19 -13.19 7.75 27.26
N GLY A 20 -13.00 6.92 28.30
CA GLY A 20 -11.73 6.24 28.55
C GLY A 20 -11.25 5.57 27.28
N VAL A 21 -10.46 6.28 26.49
CA VAL A 21 -9.76 5.79 25.33
C VAL A 21 -8.65 4.91 25.90
N SER A 22 -8.82 3.60 25.82
CA SER A 22 -7.68 2.70 25.95
C SER A 22 -6.64 3.19 24.95
N GLU A 23 -5.58 3.83 25.45
CA GLU A 23 -4.47 4.35 24.68
C GLU A 23 -3.72 3.17 24.07
N THR A 24 -4.05 2.84 22.83
CA THR A 24 -3.21 1.94 22.03
C THR A 24 -2.39 2.80 21.08
N ALA A 25 -1.13 3.01 21.45
CA ALA A 25 -0.11 3.67 20.64
C ALA A 25 0.05 2.96 19.26
N PRO A 26 0.57 3.64 18.21
CA PRO A 26 0.79 3.06 16.88
C PRO A 26 1.59 1.74 16.87
N GLY A 27 2.41 1.48 17.89
CA GLY A 27 3.18 0.25 18.06
C GLY A 27 2.42 -0.96 18.63
N ASP A 28 1.12 -0.84 18.93
CA ASP A 28 0.33 -1.83 19.66
C ASP A 28 -0.29 -2.94 18.76
N VAL A 29 -0.04 -2.92 17.46
CA VAL A 29 -0.51 -3.94 16.51
C VAL A 29 0.70 -4.61 15.86
N SER A 30 0.79 -5.93 15.98
CA SER A 30 1.70 -6.75 15.16
C SER A 30 0.90 -7.31 13.98
N PRO A 31 1.02 -6.74 12.77
CA PRO A 31 0.28 -7.22 11.62
C PRO A 31 0.73 -8.64 11.22
N ARG A 32 -0.22 -9.52 10.88
CA ARG A 32 0.07 -10.82 10.26
C ARG A 32 0.19 -10.62 8.74
N LEU A 33 1.34 -10.95 8.16
CA LEU A 33 1.61 -10.78 6.74
C LEU A 33 1.96 -12.11 6.08
N GLY A 34 1.31 -12.39 4.95
CA GLY A 34 1.77 -13.42 4.03
C GLY A 34 3.09 -13.01 3.37
N VAL A 35 3.96 -13.98 3.14
CA VAL A 35 5.23 -13.73 2.47
C VAL A 35 5.66 -14.96 1.66
N SER A 36 6.17 -14.75 0.44
CA SER A 36 6.84 -15.83 -0.28
C SER A 36 8.08 -16.28 0.50
N SER A 37 8.12 -17.52 0.93
CA SER A 37 9.12 -18.09 1.85
C SER A 37 10.57 -17.83 1.46
N CYS A 38 10.86 -17.80 0.14
CA CYS A 38 12.21 -17.51 -0.38
C CYS A 38 12.68 -16.09 -0.07
N LEU A 39 11.78 -15.14 0.19
CA LEU A 39 12.11 -13.74 0.54
C LEU A 39 12.64 -13.61 1.97
N LEU A 40 12.31 -14.57 2.85
CA LEU A 40 12.86 -14.68 4.20
C LEU A 40 14.22 -15.38 4.25
N GLY A 41 14.73 -15.85 3.10
CA GLY A 41 16.00 -16.57 3.02
C GLY A 41 15.85 -18.11 3.08
N GLN A 42 14.62 -18.64 3.05
CA GLN A 42 14.42 -20.10 2.99
C GLN A 42 14.85 -20.65 1.62
N PRO A 43 15.59 -21.78 1.56
CA PRO A 43 16.14 -22.34 0.32
C PRO A 43 15.09 -23.15 -0.46
N VAL A 44 13.97 -22.52 -0.79
CA VAL A 44 12.76 -23.14 -1.38
C VAL A 44 12.58 -22.84 -2.88
N ARG A 45 13.56 -22.24 -3.54
CA ARG A 45 13.49 -21.98 -4.99
C ARG A 45 13.80 -23.25 -5.77
N PHE A 46 13.38 -23.27 -7.04
CA PHE A 46 13.59 -24.40 -7.95
C PHE A 46 15.06 -24.87 -8.04
N ASN A 47 16.02 -23.97 -7.87
CA ASN A 47 17.46 -24.25 -7.89
C ASN A 47 18.05 -24.56 -6.49
N GLY A 48 17.22 -24.75 -5.46
CA GLY A 48 17.67 -24.98 -4.09
C GLY A 48 18.17 -23.74 -3.35
N GLY A 49 18.11 -22.56 -3.98
CA GLY A 49 18.51 -21.28 -3.38
C GLY A 49 17.35 -20.51 -2.75
N HIS A 50 17.63 -19.26 -2.41
CA HIS A 50 16.65 -18.30 -1.87
C HIS A 50 16.69 -16.97 -2.63
N SER A 51 15.78 -16.04 -2.26
CA SER A 51 15.71 -14.70 -2.83
C SER A 51 15.53 -13.66 -1.72
N ARG A 52 16.32 -13.80 -0.62
CA ARG A 52 16.20 -12.96 0.59
C ARG A 52 16.13 -11.49 0.23
N ASN A 53 15.12 -10.81 0.76
CA ASN A 53 14.95 -9.38 0.63
C ASN A 53 15.19 -8.72 1.99
N ARG A 54 16.19 -7.84 2.09
CA ARG A 54 16.62 -7.23 3.37
C ARG A 54 15.54 -6.38 4.03
N PHE A 55 14.73 -5.66 3.26
CA PHE A 55 13.64 -4.89 3.86
C PHE A 55 12.63 -5.83 4.52
N VAL A 56 12.30 -6.94 3.87
CA VAL A 56 11.36 -7.96 4.39
C VAL A 56 11.95 -8.69 5.60
N SER A 57 13.16 -9.25 5.45
CA SER A 57 13.73 -10.15 6.46
C SER A 57 14.39 -9.45 7.65
N ASP A 58 14.90 -8.20 7.48
CA ASP A 58 15.72 -7.56 8.49
C ASP A 58 15.03 -6.32 9.09
N VAL A 59 14.28 -5.56 8.27
CA VAL A 59 13.63 -4.33 8.74
C VAL A 59 12.20 -4.61 9.19
N LEU A 60 11.38 -5.17 8.31
CA LEU A 60 9.96 -5.37 8.58
C LEU A 60 9.70 -6.51 9.57
N ALA A 61 10.57 -7.54 9.59
CA ALA A 61 10.43 -8.71 10.45
C ALA A 61 10.36 -8.41 11.96
N GLY A 62 10.95 -7.29 12.41
CA GLY A 62 10.87 -6.87 13.81
C GLY A 62 9.51 -6.31 14.24
N TYR A 63 8.58 -6.12 13.29
CA TYR A 63 7.32 -5.43 13.54
C TYR A 63 6.08 -6.25 13.14
N VAL A 64 6.25 -7.41 12.51
CA VAL A 64 5.16 -8.20 11.93
C VAL A 64 5.29 -9.68 12.25
N GLU A 65 4.16 -10.39 12.22
CA GLU A 65 4.11 -11.85 12.24
C GLU A 65 4.07 -12.38 10.80
N TRP A 66 5.08 -13.16 10.41
CA TRP A 66 5.13 -13.75 9.09
C TRP A 66 4.32 -15.03 8.97
N VAL A 67 3.55 -15.13 7.89
CA VAL A 67 2.92 -16.37 7.40
C VAL A 67 3.62 -16.77 6.10
N PRO A 68 4.67 -17.61 6.18
CA PRO A 68 5.43 -18.03 5.00
C PRO A 68 4.58 -18.92 4.09
N VAL A 69 4.71 -18.72 2.79
CA VAL A 69 4.01 -19.49 1.76
C VAL A 69 5.00 -19.83 0.65
N CYS A 70 5.10 -21.12 0.32
CA CYS A 70 5.74 -21.58 -0.90
C CYS A 70 4.84 -22.61 -1.59
N PRO A 71 3.95 -22.21 -2.52
CA PRO A 71 3.00 -23.13 -3.11
C PRO A 71 3.65 -24.37 -3.73
N GLU A 72 4.81 -24.19 -4.34
CA GLU A 72 5.53 -25.26 -5.02
C GLU A 72 6.05 -26.33 -4.04
N VAL A 73 6.58 -25.92 -2.90
CA VAL A 73 7.02 -26.86 -1.83
C VAL A 73 5.80 -27.49 -1.14
N GLU A 74 4.75 -26.71 -0.91
CA GLU A 74 3.56 -27.16 -0.17
C GLU A 74 2.70 -28.18 -0.97
N ILE A 75 2.83 -28.18 -2.30
CA ILE A 75 2.24 -29.25 -3.14
C ILE A 75 3.16 -30.48 -3.30
N GLY A 76 4.32 -30.50 -2.63
CA GLY A 76 5.21 -31.66 -2.60
C GLY A 76 6.34 -31.68 -3.63
N LEU A 77 6.61 -30.58 -4.36
CA LEU A 77 7.67 -30.57 -5.39
C LEU A 77 9.09 -30.50 -4.81
N GLY A 78 9.24 -30.12 -3.53
CA GLY A 78 10.55 -30.02 -2.89
C GLY A 78 11.44 -28.88 -3.44
N ALA A 79 12.74 -28.92 -3.08
CA ALA A 79 13.80 -28.07 -3.62
C ALA A 79 15.15 -28.84 -3.54
N PRO A 80 15.97 -28.90 -4.59
CA PRO A 80 15.70 -28.35 -5.93
C PRO A 80 14.61 -29.10 -6.70
N ARG A 81 14.03 -28.48 -7.73
CA ARG A 81 12.98 -29.06 -8.59
C ARG A 81 13.06 -28.49 -10.01
N GLU A 82 12.26 -29.03 -10.89
CA GLU A 82 12.05 -28.43 -12.22
C GLU A 82 11.45 -27.03 -12.11
N SER A 83 11.80 -26.16 -13.02
CA SER A 83 11.16 -24.85 -13.10
C SER A 83 9.72 -24.99 -13.61
N LEU A 84 8.82 -24.16 -13.03
CA LEU A 84 7.46 -24.04 -13.50
C LEU A 84 7.31 -22.82 -14.40
N HIS A 85 6.34 -22.87 -15.30
CA HIS A 85 5.93 -21.76 -16.13
C HIS A 85 4.42 -21.73 -16.28
N LEU A 86 3.90 -20.55 -16.64
CA LEU A 86 2.48 -20.35 -16.90
C LEU A 86 2.23 -20.47 -18.41
N THR A 87 1.22 -21.26 -18.80
CA THR A 87 0.81 -21.38 -20.20
C THR A 87 -0.19 -20.27 -20.57
N SER A 88 -0.47 -20.12 -21.87
CA SER A 88 -1.51 -19.21 -22.39
C SER A 88 -2.91 -19.55 -21.90
N GLU A 89 -3.14 -20.81 -21.57
CA GLU A 89 -4.41 -21.33 -21.02
C GLU A 89 -4.52 -21.11 -19.50
N GLY A 90 -3.49 -20.52 -18.87
CA GLY A 90 -3.45 -20.27 -17.42
C GLY A 90 -3.08 -21.49 -16.60
N GLN A 91 -2.47 -22.50 -17.19
CA GLN A 91 -1.98 -23.70 -16.50
C GLN A 91 -0.58 -23.48 -15.95
N LEU A 92 -0.29 -24.05 -14.79
CA LEU A 92 1.02 -24.05 -14.15
C LEU A 92 1.71 -25.39 -14.46
N VAL A 93 2.68 -25.37 -15.38
CA VAL A 93 3.27 -26.58 -15.95
C VAL A 93 4.78 -26.64 -15.68
N SER A 94 5.31 -27.82 -15.35
CA SER A 94 6.76 -28.04 -15.24
C SER A 94 7.44 -28.13 -16.61
N THR A 95 8.77 -28.07 -16.65
CA THR A 95 9.54 -28.24 -17.89
C THR A 95 9.36 -29.62 -18.52
N SER A 96 9.02 -30.65 -17.74
CA SER A 96 8.67 -32.00 -18.24
C SER A 96 7.23 -32.11 -18.76
N GLY A 97 6.42 -31.03 -18.66
CA GLY A 97 5.03 -31.00 -19.15
C GLY A 97 3.98 -31.41 -18.11
N GLN A 98 4.34 -31.64 -16.87
CA GLN A 98 3.37 -32.00 -15.81
C GLN A 98 2.58 -30.77 -15.36
N ASP A 99 1.25 -30.85 -15.34
CA ASP A 99 0.35 -29.79 -14.88
C ASP A 99 0.12 -29.85 -13.37
N HIS A 100 0.42 -28.76 -12.67
CA HIS A 100 0.29 -28.59 -11.23
C HIS A 100 -0.86 -27.64 -10.84
N THR A 101 -1.66 -27.16 -11.79
CA THR A 101 -2.71 -26.15 -11.58
C THR A 101 -3.73 -26.59 -10.54
N ALA A 102 -4.21 -27.85 -10.64
CA ALA A 102 -5.20 -28.38 -9.70
C ALA A 102 -4.64 -28.49 -8.28
N ALA A 103 -3.38 -28.93 -8.12
CA ALA A 103 -2.74 -29.07 -6.82
C ALA A 103 -2.55 -27.71 -6.12
N VAL A 104 -2.10 -26.67 -6.87
CA VAL A 104 -1.94 -25.31 -6.35
C VAL A 104 -3.30 -24.67 -6.03
N THR A 105 -4.33 -24.96 -6.83
CA THR A 105 -5.70 -24.51 -6.57
C THR A 105 -6.24 -25.09 -5.27
N ALA A 106 -6.09 -26.39 -5.06
CA ALA A 106 -6.49 -27.08 -3.85
C ALA A 106 -5.73 -26.55 -2.61
N LEU A 107 -4.44 -26.22 -2.77
CA LEU A 107 -3.65 -25.59 -1.71
C LEU A 107 -4.22 -24.22 -1.32
N ALA A 108 -4.54 -23.36 -2.28
CA ALA A 108 -5.13 -22.06 -2.00
C ALA A 108 -6.45 -22.17 -1.21
N GLN A 109 -7.26 -23.17 -1.53
CA GLN A 109 -8.48 -23.45 -0.77
C GLN A 109 -8.20 -23.96 0.65
N ARG A 110 -7.25 -24.90 0.84
CA ARG A 110 -6.88 -25.41 2.17
C ARG A 110 -6.38 -24.29 3.10
N ARG A 111 -5.61 -23.33 2.54
CA ARG A 111 -5.04 -22.23 3.33
C ARG A 111 -5.97 -21.02 3.45
N ARG A 112 -7.17 -21.05 2.87
CA ARG A 112 -8.07 -19.90 2.80
C ARG A 112 -8.36 -19.26 4.16
N THR A 113 -8.66 -20.07 5.18
CA THR A 113 -8.99 -19.57 6.52
C THR A 113 -7.80 -18.87 7.18
N GLU A 114 -6.61 -19.44 7.05
CA GLU A 114 -5.38 -18.85 7.61
C GLU A 114 -5.01 -17.54 6.90
N LEU A 115 -5.16 -17.51 5.58
CA LEU A 115 -4.81 -16.35 4.75
C LEU A 115 -5.87 -15.24 4.81
N ALA A 116 -7.12 -15.53 5.17
CA ALA A 116 -8.18 -14.53 5.33
C ALA A 116 -7.89 -13.51 6.44
N GLY A 117 -7.08 -13.88 7.45
CA GLY A 117 -6.68 -12.98 8.55
C GLY A 117 -5.46 -12.10 8.27
N LEU A 118 -4.92 -12.12 7.05
CA LEU A 118 -3.73 -11.35 6.71
C LEU A 118 -4.04 -9.86 6.61
N ALA A 119 -3.11 -9.04 7.13
CA ALA A 119 -3.13 -7.59 6.96
C ALA A 119 -2.40 -7.14 5.68
N GLY A 120 -1.61 -8.00 5.06
CA GLY A 120 -0.93 -7.75 3.80
C GLY A 120 -0.21 -8.99 3.27
N TYR A 121 0.29 -8.92 2.03
CA TYR A 121 1.03 -10.01 1.41
C TYR A 121 2.21 -9.48 0.58
N VAL A 122 3.42 -9.95 0.88
CA VAL A 122 4.61 -9.67 0.08
C VAL A 122 4.93 -10.88 -0.79
N VAL A 123 4.83 -10.71 -2.09
CA VAL A 123 4.95 -11.78 -3.06
C VAL A 123 6.28 -11.72 -3.83
N LYS A 124 6.79 -12.88 -4.25
CA LYS A 124 8.00 -12.97 -5.09
C LYS A 124 7.67 -12.59 -6.53
N SER A 125 8.26 -11.51 -7.02
CA SER A 125 8.13 -11.09 -8.41
C SER A 125 8.57 -12.17 -9.40
N ARG A 126 7.93 -12.27 -10.54
CA ARG A 126 8.23 -13.20 -11.63
C ARG A 126 8.11 -14.69 -11.25
N SER A 127 7.54 -15.03 -10.10
CA SER A 127 7.25 -16.43 -9.76
C SER A 127 5.94 -16.84 -10.42
N PRO A 128 5.86 -17.96 -11.14
CA PRO A 128 4.62 -18.39 -11.81
C PRO A 128 3.54 -18.87 -10.84
N SER A 129 3.90 -19.13 -9.59
CA SER A 129 2.96 -19.52 -8.53
C SER A 129 2.63 -18.41 -7.54
N CYS A 130 3.59 -17.52 -7.22
CA CYS A 130 3.50 -16.53 -6.14
C CYS A 130 3.46 -15.08 -6.61
N GLY A 131 3.88 -14.74 -7.84
CA GLY A 131 4.00 -13.37 -8.31
C GLY A 131 2.64 -12.66 -8.38
N ARG A 132 2.60 -11.39 -8.80
CA ARG A 132 1.36 -10.61 -8.88
C ARG A 132 1.06 -10.09 -10.29
N SER A 133 2.05 -9.61 -11.01
CA SER A 133 1.80 -8.86 -12.25
C SER A 133 2.89 -8.99 -13.32
N SER A 134 3.96 -9.70 -13.04
CA SER A 134 5.14 -9.75 -13.92
C SER A 134 5.48 -11.17 -14.38
N VAL A 135 4.48 -12.06 -14.42
CA VAL A 135 4.70 -13.46 -14.78
C VAL A 135 4.78 -13.64 -16.30
N ARG A 136 5.78 -14.39 -16.71
CA ARG A 136 5.97 -14.76 -18.12
C ARG A 136 5.02 -15.88 -18.49
N VAL A 137 4.25 -15.66 -19.55
CA VAL A 137 3.37 -16.66 -20.15
C VAL A 137 4.08 -17.29 -21.35
N HIS A 138 4.05 -18.59 -21.41
CA HIS A 138 4.69 -19.38 -22.46
C HIS A 138 3.65 -20.01 -23.39
N ALA A 139 3.87 -19.92 -24.70
CA ALA A 139 3.12 -20.64 -25.71
C ALA A 139 4.11 -21.20 -26.75
N GLY A 140 4.01 -22.51 -27.04
CA GLY A 140 4.91 -23.16 -27.99
C GLY A 140 6.41 -23.03 -27.65
N GLY A 141 6.76 -22.96 -26.36
CA GLY A 141 8.13 -22.80 -25.90
C GLY A 141 8.69 -21.37 -25.94
N GLN A 142 7.89 -20.40 -26.40
CA GLN A 142 8.27 -18.98 -26.44
C GLN A 142 7.50 -18.16 -25.41
N ILE A 143 8.12 -17.05 -24.93
CA ILE A 143 7.47 -16.09 -24.05
C ILE A 143 6.59 -15.19 -24.91
N VAL A 144 5.27 -15.23 -24.68
CA VAL A 144 4.28 -14.46 -25.45
C VAL A 144 3.81 -13.20 -24.72
N THR A 145 3.87 -13.19 -23.39
CA THR A 145 3.54 -12.01 -22.58
C THR A 145 4.22 -12.09 -21.20
N GLY A 146 4.39 -10.94 -20.54
CA GLY A 146 4.86 -10.84 -19.16
C GLY A 146 3.76 -10.45 -18.16
N ASN A 147 2.48 -10.49 -18.56
CA ASN A 147 1.35 -10.04 -17.75
C ASN A 147 0.43 -11.21 -17.34
N GLY A 148 0.96 -12.42 -17.26
CA GLY A 148 0.20 -13.57 -16.74
C GLY A 148 -0.18 -13.37 -15.27
N ARG A 149 -1.33 -13.93 -14.88
CA ARG A 149 -1.79 -13.96 -13.49
C ARG A 149 -1.48 -15.32 -12.88
N GLU A 150 -0.94 -15.32 -11.70
CA GLU A 150 -0.46 -16.52 -11.03
C GLU A 150 -1.60 -17.32 -10.39
N VAL A 151 -1.43 -18.64 -10.38
CA VAL A 151 -2.49 -19.55 -9.95
C VAL A 151 -2.82 -19.42 -8.46
N PHE A 152 -1.83 -19.25 -7.59
CA PHE A 152 -2.04 -19.16 -6.13
C PHE A 152 -2.37 -17.74 -5.67
N ALA A 153 -1.51 -16.76 -5.99
CA ALA A 153 -1.68 -15.39 -5.51
C ALA A 153 -2.98 -14.76 -6.02
N GLU A 154 -3.38 -15.04 -7.28
CA GLU A 154 -4.65 -14.57 -7.80
C GLU A 154 -5.84 -15.07 -6.97
N ARG A 155 -5.85 -16.34 -6.56
CA ARG A 155 -6.94 -16.89 -5.73
C ARG A 155 -7.00 -16.27 -4.34
N VAL A 156 -5.85 -16.00 -3.75
CA VAL A 156 -5.79 -15.29 -2.46
C VAL A 156 -6.35 -13.88 -2.59
N LEU A 157 -5.94 -13.14 -3.63
CA LEU A 157 -6.38 -11.77 -3.88
C LEU A 157 -7.84 -11.70 -4.38
N ALA A 158 -8.31 -12.69 -5.11
CA ALA A 158 -9.72 -12.76 -5.51
C ALA A 158 -10.65 -13.03 -4.32
N ALA A 159 -10.19 -13.79 -3.33
CA ALA A 159 -10.94 -14.01 -2.10
C ALA A 159 -10.99 -12.77 -1.19
N ASP A 160 -10.00 -11.89 -1.32
CA ASP A 160 -9.91 -10.64 -0.57
C ASP A 160 -9.32 -9.52 -1.46
N PRO A 161 -10.14 -8.86 -2.28
CA PRO A 161 -9.69 -7.82 -3.22
C PRO A 161 -9.11 -6.58 -2.55
N LEU A 162 -9.34 -6.39 -1.25
CA LEU A 162 -8.83 -5.28 -0.45
C LEU A 162 -7.56 -5.63 0.33
N LEU A 163 -7.06 -6.86 0.20
CA LEU A 163 -5.79 -7.26 0.82
C LEU A 163 -4.62 -6.47 0.18
N PRO A 164 -3.90 -5.65 0.95
CA PRO A 164 -2.68 -5.01 0.46
C PRO A 164 -1.68 -6.08 0.03
N ALA A 165 -1.29 -6.06 -1.24
CA ALA A 165 -0.29 -6.98 -1.75
C ALA A 165 0.72 -6.24 -2.62
N GLU A 166 2.02 -6.56 -2.46
CA GLU A 166 3.06 -5.92 -3.26
C GLU A 166 4.20 -6.90 -3.58
N GLU A 167 4.83 -6.71 -4.73
CA GLU A 167 6.03 -7.44 -5.10
C GLU A 167 7.27 -6.87 -4.40
N GLU A 168 8.18 -7.75 -3.94
CA GLU A 168 9.38 -7.36 -3.21
C GLU A 168 10.26 -6.36 -3.97
N GLY A 169 10.29 -6.47 -5.30
CA GLY A 169 11.06 -5.56 -6.16
C GLY A 169 10.50 -4.14 -6.14
N ARG A 170 9.17 -4.00 -6.08
CA ARG A 170 8.51 -2.68 -6.04
C ARG A 170 8.62 -2.00 -4.67
N LEU A 171 8.81 -2.78 -3.60
CA LEU A 171 9.10 -2.23 -2.28
C LEU A 171 10.47 -1.52 -2.18
N ASN A 172 11.30 -1.56 -3.23
CA ASN A 172 12.50 -0.70 -3.33
C ASN A 172 12.16 0.77 -3.62
N ASP A 173 10.99 1.05 -4.20
CA ASP A 173 10.48 2.42 -4.32
C ASP A 173 9.97 2.90 -2.95
N PRO A 174 10.52 3.99 -2.38
CA PRO A 174 10.15 4.48 -1.06
C PRO A 174 8.66 4.82 -0.93
N LEU A 175 8.05 5.36 -2.00
CA LEU A 175 6.63 5.75 -1.99
C LEU A 175 5.70 4.52 -2.05
N VAL A 176 6.09 3.49 -2.80
CA VAL A 176 5.36 2.21 -2.84
C VAL A 176 5.46 1.52 -1.49
N ARG A 177 6.66 1.49 -0.93
CA ARG A 177 6.93 0.89 0.38
C ARG A 177 6.13 1.56 1.48
N GLU A 178 6.14 2.90 1.56
CA GLU A 178 5.38 3.67 2.54
C GLU A 178 3.88 3.38 2.41
N ALA A 179 3.33 3.48 1.20
CA ALA A 179 1.91 3.22 0.95
C ALA A 179 1.49 1.79 1.33
N PHE A 180 2.30 0.79 1.00
CA PHE A 180 2.05 -0.61 1.37
C PHE A 180 2.04 -0.79 2.89
N VAL A 181 3.05 -0.27 3.58
CA VAL A 181 3.16 -0.38 5.04
C VAL A 181 2.00 0.35 5.73
N GLU A 182 1.64 1.53 5.28
CA GLU A 182 0.49 2.26 5.82
C GLU A 182 -0.83 1.47 5.67
N GLN A 183 -1.07 0.87 4.51
CA GLN A 183 -2.24 0.01 4.26
C GLN A 183 -2.25 -1.20 5.19
N VAL A 184 -1.11 -1.86 5.38
CA VAL A 184 -0.96 -3.01 6.27
C VAL A 184 -1.34 -2.67 7.70
N TRP A 185 -0.80 -1.58 8.27
CA TRP A 185 -1.11 -1.17 9.64
C TRP A 185 -2.56 -0.70 9.81
N ALA A 186 -3.09 0.04 8.85
CA ALA A 186 -4.50 0.46 8.87
C ALA A 186 -5.43 -0.76 8.88
N ARG A 187 -5.15 -1.76 8.03
CA ARG A 187 -5.91 -3.00 7.98
C ARG A 187 -5.77 -3.83 9.27
N ALA A 188 -4.57 -3.96 9.82
CA ALA A 188 -4.36 -4.68 11.06
C ALA A 188 -5.14 -4.06 12.23
N ARG A 189 -5.20 -2.73 12.31
CA ARG A 189 -6.02 -2.02 13.30
C ARG A 189 -7.51 -2.27 13.09
N LEU A 190 -7.98 -2.30 11.83
CA LEU A 190 -9.37 -2.63 11.50
C LEU A 190 -9.71 -4.08 11.90
N HIS A 191 -8.81 -5.03 11.61
CA HIS A 191 -8.96 -6.42 12.04
C HIS A 191 -9.04 -6.55 13.56
N ARG A 192 -8.21 -5.79 14.28
CA ARG A 192 -8.28 -5.78 15.75
C ARG A 192 -9.62 -5.22 16.27
N LEU A 193 -10.14 -4.16 15.65
CA LEU A 193 -11.44 -3.61 16.02
C LEU A 193 -12.56 -4.65 15.92
N PHE A 194 -12.58 -5.42 14.83
CA PHE A 194 -13.65 -6.37 14.53
C PHE A 194 -13.29 -7.84 14.79
N GLY A 195 -12.09 -8.11 15.33
CA GLY A 195 -11.61 -9.47 15.62
C GLY A 195 -12.23 -10.13 16.86
N GLY A 196 -13.04 -9.40 17.61
CA GLY A 196 -13.76 -9.86 18.79
C GLY A 196 -15.06 -9.09 18.98
N PRO A 197 -15.69 -9.20 20.16
CA PRO A 197 -16.85 -8.39 20.49
C PRO A 197 -16.53 -6.89 20.41
N TRP A 198 -17.28 -6.15 19.63
CA TRP A 198 -17.12 -4.71 19.46
C TRP A 198 -18.42 -3.95 19.79
N ARG A 199 -18.30 -2.67 20.08
CA ARG A 199 -19.41 -1.78 20.38
C ARG A 199 -19.34 -0.56 19.48
N LEU A 200 -20.47 0.10 19.26
CA LEU A 200 -20.52 1.32 18.44
C LEU A 200 -19.50 2.39 18.89
N ARG A 201 -19.30 2.56 20.20
CA ARG A 201 -18.29 3.48 20.73
C ARG A 201 -16.86 3.16 20.27
N ASP A 202 -16.54 1.88 20.09
CA ASP A 202 -15.21 1.43 19.63
C ASP A 202 -15.02 1.81 18.17
N LEU A 203 -16.08 1.66 17.36
CA LEU A 203 -16.09 2.10 15.96
C LEU A 203 -16.02 3.62 15.83
N ILE A 204 -16.77 4.37 16.66
CA ILE A 204 -16.70 5.84 16.71
C ILE A 204 -15.27 6.29 17.04
N GLY A 205 -14.65 5.72 18.07
CA GLY A 205 -13.29 6.01 18.47
C GLY A 205 -12.27 5.65 17.38
N PHE A 206 -12.43 4.51 16.73
CA PHE A 206 -11.61 4.11 15.61
C PHE A 206 -11.73 5.09 14.43
N HIS A 207 -12.95 5.41 14.01
CA HIS A 207 -13.19 6.35 12.92
C HIS A 207 -12.62 7.74 13.25
N ALA A 208 -12.83 8.23 14.47
CA ALA A 208 -12.28 9.51 14.92
C ALA A 208 -10.76 9.57 14.82
N ARG A 209 -10.03 8.52 15.22
CA ARG A 209 -8.56 8.43 15.11
C ARG A 209 -8.06 8.33 13.66
N HIS A 210 -8.83 7.72 12.76
CA HIS A 210 -8.44 7.55 11.34
C HIS A 210 -8.97 8.65 10.42
N LYS A 211 -9.65 9.68 10.96
CA LYS A 211 -10.33 10.69 10.14
C LYS A 211 -9.40 11.43 9.18
N LEU A 212 -8.27 11.94 9.65
CA LEU A 212 -7.30 12.65 8.79
C LEU A 212 -6.66 11.70 7.78
N GLN A 213 -6.39 10.45 8.17
CA GLN A 213 -5.85 9.44 7.26
C GLN A 213 -6.84 9.13 6.14
N LEU A 214 -8.09 8.86 6.46
CA LEU A 214 -9.14 8.63 5.47
C LEU A 214 -9.32 9.83 4.53
N MET A 215 -9.30 11.06 5.07
CA MET A 215 -9.38 12.29 4.27
C MET A 215 -8.20 12.44 3.31
N ALA A 216 -6.99 12.05 3.72
CA ALA A 216 -5.82 12.07 2.86
C ALA A 216 -5.94 11.05 1.72
N HIS A 217 -6.45 9.86 1.98
CA HIS A 217 -6.58 8.81 0.98
C HIS A 217 -7.79 9.01 0.05
N ASP A 218 -8.99 9.20 0.61
CA ASP A 218 -10.23 9.38 -0.15
C ASP A 218 -11.26 10.19 0.63
N PRO A 219 -11.38 11.51 0.36
CA PRO A 219 -12.34 12.38 1.05
C PRO A 219 -13.80 11.95 0.88
N VAL A 220 -14.15 11.36 -0.27
CA VAL A 220 -15.53 10.91 -0.53
C VAL A 220 -15.87 9.74 0.36
N ARG A 221 -15.03 8.70 0.37
CA ARG A 221 -15.25 7.54 1.24
C ARG A 221 -15.10 7.87 2.71
N ALA A 222 -14.22 8.81 3.06
CA ALA A 222 -14.12 9.34 4.43
C ALA A 222 -15.46 9.94 4.91
N HIS A 223 -16.13 10.70 4.04
CA HIS A 223 -17.45 11.26 4.36
C HIS A 223 -18.52 10.16 4.46
N GLN A 224 -18.53 9.19 3.53
CA GLN A 224 -19.46 8.06 3.57
C GLN A 224 -19.30 7.22 4.83
N ALA A 225 -18.05 6.88 5.21
CA ALA A 225 -17.74 6.15 6.44
C ALA A 225 -18.17 6.95 7.69
N GLY A 226 -17.96 8.28 7.70
CA GLY A 226 -18.40 9.14 8.78
C GLY A 226 -19.93 9.21 8.89
N HIS A 227 -20.65 9.23 7.77
CA HIS A 227 -22.10 9.17 7.76
C HIS A 227 -22.61 7.83 8.29
N LEU A 228 -22.04 6.71 7.84
CA LEU A 228 -22.39 5.37 8.32
C LEU A 228 -22.23 5.27 9.84
N VAL A 229 -21.11 5.75 10.40
CA VAL A 229 -20.87 5.78 11.86
C VAL A 229 -21.89 6.65 12.59
N ALA A 230 -22.31 7.77 11.99
CA ALA A 230 -23.27 8.72 12.61
C ALA A 230 -24.70 8.17 12.67
N ILE A 231 -25.11 7.32 11.74
CA ILE A 231 -26.46 6.72 11.68
C ILE A 231 -26.54 5.31 12.29
N ALA A 232 -25.40 4.70 12.61
CA ALA A 232 -25.36 3.37 13.21
C ALA A 232 -26.03 3.39 14.60
N HIS A 233 -26.82 2.34 14.88
CA HIS A 233 -27.49 2.19 16.16
C HIS A 233 -26.64 1.41 17.17
N ALA A 234 -26.95 1.55 18.45
CA ALA A 234 -26.23 0.85 19.51
C ALA A 234 -26.43 -0.67 19.41
N GLY A 235 -25.33 -1.40 19.20
CA GLY A 235 -25.29 -2.87 19.12
C GLY A 235 -24.30 -3.35 18.05
N PRO A 236 -23.81 -4.58 18.16
CA PRO A 236 -23.03 -5.20 17.10
C PRO A 236 -23.93 -5.44 15.90
N ASP A 237 -23.59 -4.81 14.77
CA ASP A 237 -24.31 -4.93 13.51
C ASP A 237 -23.33 -5.42 12.45
N ASP A 238 -23.53 -6.65 11.96
CA ASP A 238 -22.69 -7.25 10.95
C ASP A 238 -22.73 -6.51 9.60
N GLN A 239 -23.85 -5.84 9.31
CA GLN A 239 -23.98 -5.02 8.10
C GLN A 239 -23.13 -3.76 8.23
N VAL A 240 -23.20 -3.05 9.37
CA VAL A 240 -22.36 -1.87 9.65
C VAL A 240 -20.88 -2.27 9.60
N ARG A 241 -20.51 -3.40 10.21
CA ARG A 241 -19.14 -3.94 10.13
C ARG A 241 -18.69 -4.17 8.71
N ALA A 242 -19.49 -4.86 7.89
CA ALA A 242 -19.16 -5.18 6.52
C ALA A 242 -19.04 -3.92 5.65
N GLU A 243 -19.99 -3.00 5.75
CA GLU A 243 -20.00 -1.76 5.00
C GLU A 243 -18.85 -0.82 5.40
N TYR A 244 -18.60 -0.67 6.71
CA TYR A 244 -17.47 0.13 7.19
C TYR A 244 -16.13 -0.47 6.74
N THR A 245 -15.96 -1.79 6.82
CA THR A 245 -14.76 -2.49 6.35
C THR A 245 -14.51 -2.25 4.85
N ALA A 246 -15.55 -2.32 4.04
CA ALA A 246 -15.46 -2.06 2.60
C ALA A 246 -15.08 -0.60 2.30
N LEU A 247 -15.74 0.37 2.95
CA LEU A 247 -15.47 1.80 2.77
C LEU A 247 -14.05 2.16 3.23
N PHE A 248 -13.66 1.71 4.42
CA PHE A 248 -12.34 1.96 4.99
C PHE A 248 -11.23 1.34 4.13
N GLY A 249 -11.35 0.06 3.80
CA GLY A 249 -10.36 -0.66 2.98
C GLY A 249 -10.22 -0.03 1.59
N ALA A 250 -11.33 0.28 0.92
CA ALA A 250 -11.31 0.94 -0.38
C ALA A 250 -10.74 2.37 -0.34
N ALA A 251 -10.93 3.10 0.76
CA ALA A 251 -10.31 4.41 0.96
C ALA A 251 -8.79 4.28 1.09
N ILE A 252 -8.33 3.43 2.01
CA ILE A 252 -6.91 3.23 2.31
C ILE A 252 -6.15 2.61 1.12
N ALA A 253 -6.79 1.82 0.28
CA ALA A 253 -6.18 1.27 -0.93
C ALA A 253 -5.76 2.35 -1.96
N ARG A 254 -6.30 3.57 -1.86
CA ARG A 254 -5.92 4.67 -2.77
C ARG A 254 -4.60 5.31 -2.34
N ARG A 255 -3.68 5.47 -3.28
CA ARG A 255 -2.44 6.22 -3.02
C ARG A 255 -2.76 7.69 -2.75
N VAL A 256 -2.11 8.23 -1.73
CA VAL A 256 -2.25 9.65 -1.38
C VAL A 256 -1.39 10.48 -2.31
N SER A 257 -1.98 11.52 -2.91
CA SER A 257 -1.22 12.53 -3.65
C SER A 257 -0.67 13.60 -2.71
N ARG A 258 0.38 14.30 -3.15
CA ARG A 258 0.97 15.42 -2.39
C ARG A 258 -0.08 16.48 -2.02
N ALA A 259 -0.97 16.82 -2.95
CA ALA A 259 -2.05 17.76 -2.69
C ALA A 259 -3.02 17.28 -1.60
N ARG A 260 -3.32 15.99 -1.54
CA ARG A 260 -4.18 15.41 -0.49
C ARG A 260 -3.49 15.39 0.86
N HIS A 261 -2.19 15.12 0.92
CA HIS A 261 -1.42 15.27 2.16
C HIS A 261 -1.47 16.72 2.64
N CYS A 262 -1.25 17.71 1.77
CA CYS A 262 -1.37 19.13 2.14
C CYS A 262 -2.76 19.45 2.69
N ASN A 263 -3.83 18.98 2.04
CA ASN A 263 -5.19 19.19 2.54
C ASN A 263 -5.38 18.58 3.95
N ALA A 264 -4.93 17.35 4.19
CA ALA A 264 -5.02 16.73 5.51
C ALA A 264 -4.21 17.50 6.57
N MET A 265 -3.01 17.98 6.21
CA MET A 265 -2.18 18.79 7.10
C MET A 265 -2.79 20.17 7.40
N HIS A 266 -3.47 20.81 6.44
CA HIS A 266 -4.22 22.04 6.73
C HIS A 266 -5.38 21.82 7.67
N HIS A 267 -6.08 20.67 7.57
CA HIS A 267 -7.09 20.29 8.56
C HIS A 267 -6.48 20.03 9.95
N ALA A 268 -5.32 19.34 10.00
CA ALA A 268 -4.58 19.13 11.24
C ALA A 268 -4.13 20.47 11.85
N PHE A 269 -3.59 21.39 11.05
CA PHE A 269 -3.21 22.73 11.47
C PHE A 269 -4.39 23.50 12.08
N GLY A 270 -5.58 23.44 11.45
CA GLY A 270 -6.78 24.08 11.99
C GLY A 270 -7.22 23.62 13.38
N LEU A 271 -6.74 22.44 13.83
CA LEU A 271 -7.04 21.92 15.18
C LEU A 271 -6.14 22.51 16.27
N VAL A 272 -5.00 23.09 15.90
CA VAL A 272 -4.02 23.67 16.84
C VAL A 272 -3.80 25.17 16.65
N SER A 273 -4.24 25.73 15.54
CA SER A 273 -3.94 27.12 15.15
C SER A 273 -4.29 28.15 16.22
N ASP A 274 -5.41 27.96 16.93
CA ASP A 274 -5.88 28.89 17.95
C ASP A 274 -4.99 28.92 19.20
N HIS A 275 -4.15 27.92 19.38
CA HIS A 275 -3.20 27.78 20.50
C HIS A 275 -1.78 28.26 20.14
N LEU A 276 -1.56 28.74 18.91
CA LEU A 276 -0.24 29.12 18.40
C LEU A 276 -0.14 30.61 18.18
N ASP A 277 1.06 31.17 18.40
CA ASP A 277 1.39 32.51 17.97
C ASP A 277 1.59 32.61 16.46
N ASP A 278 1.67 33.83 15.93
CA ASP A 278 1.78 34.08 14.50
C ASP A 278 3.07 33.55 13.86
N THR A 279 4.14 33.45 14.64
CA THR A 279 5.41 32.90 14.17
C THR A 279 5.28 31.40 13.95
N ARG A 280 4.79 30.66 14.93
CA ARG A 280 4.55 29.21 14.81
C ARG A 280 3.55 28.87 13.74
N ARG A 281 2.46 29.66 13.59
CA ARG A 281 1.49 29.50 12.49
C ARG A 281 2.17 29.61 11.13
N ARG A 282 3.00 30.66 10.94
CA ARG A 282 3.71 30.87 9.67
C ARG A 282 4.71 29.74 9.39
N ASP A 283 5.42 29.25 10.37
CA ASP A 283 6.40 28.17 10.21
C ASP A 283 5.73 26.86 9.77
N ILE A 284 4.60 26.49 10.39
CA ILE A 284 3.84 25.31 9.98
C ILE A 284 3.36 25.44 8.53
N LEU A 285 2.73 26.57 8.19
CA LEU A 285 2.21 26.81 6.84
C LEU A 285 3.32 26.83 5.79
N ALA A 286 4.46 27.46 6.10
CA ALA A 286 5.64 27.48 5.21
C ALA A 286 6.21 26.07 5.00
N THR A 287 6.21 25.24 6.05
CA THR A 287 6.70 23.87 5.97
C THR A 287 5.75 22.96 5.16
N ILE A 288 4.43 23.13 5.29
CA ILE A 288 3.43 22.45 4.45
C ILE A 288 3.61 22.87 2.97
N GLU A 289 3.87 24.14 2.73
CA GLU A 289 4.09 24.65 1.38
C GLU A 289 5.41 24.14 0.78
N ALA A 290 6.49 24.04 1.57
CA ALA A 290 7.75 23.43 1.15
C ALA A 290 7.57 21.96 0.77
N TYR A 291 6.75 21.21 1.55
CA TYR A 291 6.36 19.85 1.16
C TYR A 291 5.54 19.85 -0.15
N ARG A 292 4.62 20.77 -0.32
CA ARG A 292 3.82 20.88 -1.57
C ARG A 292 4.71 21.09 -2.79
N ARG A 293 5.78 21.88 -2.66
CA ARG A 293 6.78 22.09 -3.71
C ARG A 293 7.75 20.90 -3.88
N GLY A 294 7.81 19.96 -2.92
CA GLY A 294 8.70 18.81 -2.94
C GLY A 294 10.10 19.09 -2.42
N GLU A 295 10.28 20.18 -1.69
CA GLU A 295 11.55 20.62 -1.11
C GLU A 295 11.91 19.84 0.17
N VAL A 296 10.88 19.38 0.89
CA VAL A 296 11.03 18.59 2.10
C VAL A 296 10.20 17.31 2.06
N PRO A 297 10.58 16.24 2.78
CA PRO A 297 9.80 15.03 2.92
C PRO A 297 8.56 15.25 3.80
N LEU A 298 7.58 14.33 3.70
CA LEU A 298 6.33 14.37 4.48
C LEU A 298 6.57 14.36 6.00
N SER A 299 7.64 13.70 6.45
CA SER A 299 8.01 13.64 7.87
C SER A 299 8.22 15.02 8.50
N VAL A 300 8.71 16.01 7.74
CA VAL A 300 9.02 17.35 8.29
C VAL A 300 7.75 18.08 8.77
N PRO A 301 6.75 18.37 7.92
CA PRO A 301 5.52 19.04 8.38
C PRO A 301 4.71 18.18 9.36
N VAL A 302 4.71 16.85 9.22
CA VAL A 302 4.00 15.95 10.14
C VAL A 302 4.61 16.00 11.54
N THR A 303 5.96 15.97 11.65
CA THR A 303 6.65 16.07 12.94
C THR A 303 6.39 17.41 13.61
N LEU A 304 6.39 18.50 12.83
CA LEU A 304 6.10 19.83 13.36
C LEU A 304 4.66 19.94 13.89
N LEU A 305 3.69 19.42 13.15
CA LEU A 305 2.29 19.36 13.58
C LEU A 305 2.11 18.53 14.86
N ARG A 306 2.77 17.37 14.95
CA ARG A 306 2.75 16.52 16.15
C ARG A 306 3.35 17.23 17.34
N HIS A 307 4.52 17.84 17.19
CA HIS A 307 5.18 18.61 18.26
C HIS A 307 4.25 19.68 18.85
N HIS A 308 3.54 20.42 17.99
CA HIS A 308 2.60 21.42 18.47
C HIS A 308 1.30 20.82 19.04
N ALA A 309 0.84 19.68 18.54
CA ALA A 309 -0.30 18.98 19.13
C ALA A 309 -0.02 18.56 20.59
N ASP A 310 1.17 17.99 20.83
CA ASP A 310 1.62 17.59 22.17
C ASP A 310 1.77 18.83 23.10
N GLY A 311 2.40 19.89 22.59
CA GLY A 311 2.63 21.14 23.35
C GLY A 311 1.35 21.91 23.73
N CYS A 312 0.28 21.79 22.95
CA CYS A 312 -1.01 22.43 23.19
C CYS A 312 -2.01 21.49 23.89
N SER A 313 -1.61 20.28 24.29
CA SER A 313 -2.51 19.24 24.82
C SER A 313 -3.71 18.95 23.89
N ALA A 314 -3.51 19.04 22.59
CA ALA A 314 -4.52 18.77 21.56
C ALA A 314 -4.74 17.26 21.38
N VAL A 315 -5.29 16.61 22.40
CA VAL A 315 -5.44 15.14 22.50
C VAL A 315 -6.06 14.54 21.24
N TYR A 316 -7.05 15.21 20.63
CA TYR A 316 -7.68 14.72 19.42
C TYR A 316 -6.72 14.67 18.23
N LEU A 317 -5.86 15.68 18.04
CA LEU A 317 -4.88 15.70 16.96
C LEU A 317 -3.74 14.72 17.24
N ALA A 318 -3.23 14.69 18.46
CA ALA A 318 -2.17 13.75 18.87
C ALA A 318 -2.58 12.28 18.66
N ALA A 319 -3.88 11.97 18.84
CA ALA A 319 -4.42 10.63 18.61
C ALA A 319 -4.66 10.27 17.12
N GLN A 320 -4.41 11.18 16.18
CA GLN A 320 -4.65 10.89 14.75
C GLN A 320 -3.61 9.93 14.16
N THR A 321 -4.05 8.79 13.65
CA THR A 321 -3.18 7.81 12.97
C THR A 321 -2.47 8.37 11.74
N TYR A 322 -2.97 9.48 11.18
CA TYR A 322 -2.28 10.20 10.10
C TYR A 322 -0.90 10.69 10.52
N LEU A 323 -0.71 11.09 11.78
CA LEU A 323 0.59 11.55 12.29
C LEU A 323 1.56 10.39 12.50
N ASP A 324 1.07 9.24 12.98
CA ASP A 324 1.85 8.03 13.27
C ASP A 324 1.14 6.78 12.72
N PRO A 325 1.13 6.55 11.38
CA PRO A 325 0.36 5.45 10.78
C PRO A 325 0.99 4.07 10.99
N PHE A 326 2.31 4.01 11.27
CA PHE A 326 3.10 2.79 11.49
C PHE A 326 4.28 3.12 12.42
N PRO A 327 5.00 2.12 12.97
CA PRO A 327 6.13 2.35 13.88
C PRO A 327 7.21 3.27 13.29
N ALA A 328 7.61 4.28 14.04
CA ALA A 328 8.61 5.28 13.61
C ALA A 328 9.97 4.64 13.26
N GLY A 329 10.32 3.52 13.93
CA GLY A 329 11.57 2.77 13.66
C GLY A 329 11.68 2.18 12.26
N LEU A 330 10.59 2.13 11.48
CA LEU A 330 10.63 1.74 10.06
C LEU A 330 11.27 2.81 9.17
N GLY A 331 11.46 4.05 9.65
CA GLY A 331 12.16 5.11 8.94
C GLY A 331 11.52 5.58 7.64
N LEU A 332 10.20 5.37 7.49
CA LEU A 332 9.43 5.77 6.30
C LEU A 332 9.06 7.26 6.37
N ARG A 333 8.48 7.83 5.30
CA ARG A 333 8.12 9.25 5.14
C ARG A 333 9.31 10.22 5.04
N ASN A 334 10.54 9.72 4.95
CA ASN A 334 11.75 10.54 4.87
C ASN A 334 12.22 10.81 3.43
N HIS A 335 11.46 10.38 2.44
CA HIS A 335 11.78 10.61 1.03
C HIS A 335 11.21 11.95 0.56
N ALA A 336 12.09 12.86 0.12
CA ALA A 336 11.70 14.08 -0.57
C ALA A 336 11.51 13.75 -2.06
N PRO A 337 10.29 13.90 -2.61
CA PRO A 337 10.00 13.43 -3.97
C PRO A 337 10.60 14.33 -5.09
N GLY A 338 11.37 15.34 -4.72
CA GLY A 338 11.89 16.35 -5.66
C GLY A 338 10.84 17.32 -6.17
N PRO A 339 11.24 18.46 -6.77
CA PRO A 339 10.31 19.42 -7.34
C PRO A 339 9.50 18.78 -8.46
N SER A 340 8.20 19.03 -8.47
CA SER A 340 7.34 18.61 -9.58
C SER A 340 7.81 19.30 -10.85
N ALA A 341 8.09 18.55 -11.91
CA ALA A 341 8.30 19.16 -13.22
C ALA A 341 7.11 20.07 -13.54
N PRO A 342 7.33 21.28 -14.05
CA PRO A 342 6.24 22.16 -14.45
C PRO A 342 5.37 21.38 -15.44
N SER A 343 4.06 21.41 -15.24
CA SER A 343 3.08 20.79 -16.14
C SER A 343 3.15 21.51 -17.49
N GLY A 344 4.11 21.10 -18.31
CA GLY A 344 4.24 21.55 -19.68
C GLY A 344 3.00 21.10 -20.44
N LYS A 345 2.25 22.05 -20.97
CA LYS A 345 1.19 21.79 -21.94
C LYS A 345 1.77 20.93 -23.04
N SER A 346 1.25 19.72 -23.17
CA SER A 346 1.52 18.85 -24.30
C SER A 346 1.02 19.51 -25.58
N GLY A 347 1.92 20.03 -26.37
CA GLY A 347 1.58 20.67 -27.62
C GLY A 347 2.84 21.17 -28.33
N GLN A 348 3.67 20.24 -28.81
CA GLN A 348 4.45 20.42 -30.03
C GLN A 348 5.00 19.08 -30.46
N SER A 349 4.45 18.58 -31.55
CA SER A 349 4.97 17.47 -32.34
C SER A 349 6.43 17.76 -32.71
N ARG A 350 7.36 16.95 -32.21
CA ARG A 350 8.71 16.91 -32.73
C ARG A 350 8.67 16.26 -34.11
N GLN A 351 8.70 17.12 -35.14
CA GLN A 351 9.05 16.74 -36.48
C GLN A 351 10.47 16.14 -36.45
N SER A 352 10.58 14.88 -36.82
CA SER A 352 11.85 14.18 -36.94
C SER A 352 12.58 14.69 -38.18
N ASP A 353 13.54 15.56 -38.01
CA ASP A 353 14.58 15.82 -39.04
C ASP A 353 15.44 14.57 -39.16
N ARG A 354 15.10 13.78 -40.14
CA ARG A 354 15.90 12.67 -40.60
C ARG A 354 16.98 13.23 -41.52
N ALA A 355 18.22 13.31 -41.04
CA ALA A 355 19.40 13.61 -41.88
C ALA A 355 19.57 12.53 -42.94
N PRO A 356 19.94 12.89 -44.19
CA PRO A 356 20.13 11.92 -45.23
C PRO A 356 21.46 11.17 -45.06
N ALA A 357 21.41 9.85 -45.27
CA ALA A 357 22.57 8.97 -45.24
C ALA A 357 23.59 9.31 -46.38
N PRO A 358 24.89 9.20 -46.15
CA PRO A 358 25.89 9.43 -47.18
C PRO A 358 25.84 8.34 -48.25
N LYS A 359 25.82 8.75 -49.53
CA LYS A 359 25.94 7.90 -50.69
C LYS A 359 27.35 7.33 -50.75
N THR A 360 27.52 6.02 -50.72
CA THR A 360 28.75 5.34 -51.07
C THR A 360 28.94 5.39 -52.59
N ALA A 361 30.00 6.06 -53.02
CA ALA A 361 30.48 6.03 -54.39
C ALA A 361 31.11 4.66 -54.68
N ALA A 362 30.52 3.95 -55.63
CA ALA A 362 31.20 2.91 -56.36
C ALA A 362 31.74 3.53 -57.62
N ASP A 363 33.05 3.60 -57.75
CA ASP A 363 33.62 3.85 -59.03
C ASP A 363 34.76 2.90 -59.33
N ALA A 364 34.68 2.42 -60.54
CA ALA A 364 35.47 1.67 -61.45
C ALA A 364 36.96 1.69 -61.24
N THR A 365 37.57 0.52 -61.41
CA THR A 365 38.75 0.40 -62.24
C THR A 365 38.71 -0.92 -63.03
N LYS A 366 38.53 -0.76 -64.35
CA LYS A 366 38.90 -1.67 -65.39
C LYS A 366 40.43 -1.66 -65.59
N GLY A 367 41.00 -2.75 -65.91
CA GLY A 367 42.30 -2.77 -66.59
C GLY A 367 43.12 -4.02 -66.25
N ALA A 368 43.03 -5.00 -67.06
CA ALA A 368 43.94 -5.44 -68.08
C ALA A 368 45.02 -6.43 -67.63
N ARG A 369 44.99 -7.58 -68.31
CA ARG A 369 46.11 -8.45 -68.76
C ARG A 369 46.67 -9.48 -67.78
N GLY A 370 46.64 -10.68 -68.34
CA GLY A 370 47.43 -11.83 -68.00
C GLY A 370 46.66 -13.12 -68.22
#